data_bb035266b80e7c43a13e2e45415e8482
#
_entry.id   bb035266b80e7c43a13e2e45415e8482
#
_cell.length_a   1.000
_cell.length_b   1.000
_cell.length_c   1.000
_cell.angle_alpha   90.00
_cell.angle_beta   90.00
_cell.angle_gamma   90.00
#
_symmetry.space_group_name_H-M   'P 1'
#
loop_
_entity.id
_entity.type
_entity.pdbx_description
1 polymer ?
#
loop_
_entity_poly.entity_id
_entity_poly.type
_entity_poly.pdbx_seq_one_letter_code
_entity_poly.pdbx_strand_id
1 'polypeptide(L)'
;MTIDDIFFQEVHAFFKDISSKYILPNIGNLNLSDISDKPDNSKVTKYDLIVEQELIAFFKDKGFENIISEEHSSDLVNYEKFMTIDPIDGTRNFINGINKVVMMVSYIENRNSIFSIIYNPVNDTIYHTVNSNIYKNFELLNPFKFDQHIGYLGDHAKNFFRNLISNTIDKKRSRSIGYDVIEIIEGERSFMTIYGSKIWDLFPAMSFLKILNFKTNLSNMDFDYTKLEQKIIFYAEI
;
A
#
# COMPACT_ATOMS: atom_id res chain seq x y z
N MET A 1 2.25 22.97 8.41
CA MET A 1 1.71 21.85 9.20
C MET A 1 2.86 21.03 9.75
N THR A 2 2.80 20.59 10.99
CA THR A 2 3.79 19.70 11.58
C THR A 2 3.32 18.26 11.42
N ILE A 3 4.19 17.37 10.93
CA ILE A 3 3.91 15.93 10.82
C ILE A 3 4.43 15.29 12.11
N ASP A 4 3.56 15.20 13.09
CA ASP A 4 3.82 14.70 14.44
C ASP A 4 2.80 13.63 14.84
N ASP A 5 2.88 13.13 16.05
CA ASP A 5 1.97 12.09 16.55
C ASP A 5 0.51 12.53 16.54
N ILE A 6 0.23 13.82 16.76
CA ILE A 6 -1.14 14.37 16.74
C ILE A 6 -1.71 14.26 15.32
N PHE A 7 -0.91 14.58 14.30
CA PHE A 7 -1.30 14.42 12.90
C PHE A 7 -1.71 12.97 12.60
N PHE A 8 -0.87 11.99 12.99
CA PHE A 8 -1.19 10.57 12.72
C PHE A 8 -2.40 10.07 13.53
N GLN A 9 -2.64 10.58 14.75
CA GLN A 9 -3.84 10.28 15.53
C GLN A 9 -5.10 10.82 14.85
N GLU A 10 -5.06 12.05 14.33
CA GLU A 10 -6.18 12.63 13.57
C GLU A 10 -6.47 11.85 12.29
N VAL A 11 -5.42 11.45 11.55
CA VAL A 11 -5.55 10.60 10.35
C VAL A 11 -6.17 9.26 10.72
N HIS A 12 -5.71 8.60 11.78
CA HIS A 12 -6.28 7.33 12.24
C HIS A 12 -7.76 7.45 12.60
N ALA A 13 -8.12 8.47 13.37
CA ALA A 13 -9.53 8.71 13.75
C ALA A 13 -10.42 8.92 12.52
N PHE A 14 -9.93 9.67 11.53
CA PHE A 14 -10.64 9.89 10.28
C PHE A 14 -10.75 8.60 9.46
N PHE A 15 -9.66 7.82 9.29
CA PHE A 15 -9.68 6.55 8.56
C PHE A 15 -10.64 5.54 9.20
N LYS A 16 -10.66 5.47 10.52
CA LYS A 16 -11.62 4.65 11.27
C LYS A 16 -13.07 5.05 11.01
N ASP A 17 -13.36 6.35 11.02
CA ASP A 17 -14.72 6.88 10.76
C ASP A 17 -15.19 6.50 9.35
N ILE A 18 -14.42 6.85 8.32
CA ILE A 18 -14.80 6.54 6.93
C ILE A 18 -14.88 5.04 6.67
N SER A 19 -14.00 4.24 7.28
CA SER A 19 -14.03 2.78 7.17
C SER A 19 -15.29 2.19 7.78
N SER A 20 -15.69 2.67 8.94
CA SER A 20 -16.91 2.21 9.62
C SER A 20 -18.18 2.52 8.81
N LYS A 21 -18.15 3.61 8.05
CA LYS A 21 -19.28 4.04 7.20
C LYS A 21 -19.32 3.33 5.85
N TYR A 22 -18.18 3.18 5.21
CA TYR A 22 -18.13 2.84 3.79
C TYR A 22 -17.44 1.50 3.48
N ILE A 23 -16.46 1.07 4.26
CA ILE A 23 -15.68 -0.14 3.96
C ILE A 23 -16.24 -1.35 4.69
N LEU A 24 -16.23 -1.35 6.02
CA LEU A 24 -16.57 -2.52 6.83
C LEU A 24 -17.98 -3.09 6.55
N PRO A 25 -19.05 -2.28 6.42
CA PRO A 25 -20.38 -2.82 6.16
C PRO A 25 -20.53 -3.44 4.76
N ASN A 26 -19.63 -3.12 3.84
CA ASN A 26 -19.75 -3.42 2.43
C ASN A 26 -18.76 -4.47 1.92
N ILE A 27 -17.86 -4.99 2.76
CA ILE A 27 -16.97 -6.11 2.39
C ILE A 27 -17.84 -7.32 2.04
N GLY A 28 -17.85 -7.69 0.75
CA GLY A 28 -18.65 -8.82 0.24
C GLY A 28 -20.17 -8.58 0.17
N ASN A 29 -20.64 -7.36 0.45
CA ASN A 29 -22.06 -7.02 0.49
C ASN A 29 -22.44 -5.98 -0.58
N LEU A 30 -21.80 -6.02 -1.73
CA LEU A 30 -22.04 -5.09 -2.83
C LEU A 30 -23.16 -5.55 -3.74
N ASN A 31 -23.98 -4.62 -4.22
CA ASN A 31 -24.87 -4.88 -5.34
C ASN A 31 -24.09 -4.83 -6.66
N LEU A 32 -24.57 -5.49 -7.69
CA LEU A 32 -23.94 -5.43 -9.02
C LEU A 32 -23.84 -4.00 -9.57
N SER A 33 -24.81 -3.14 -9.24
CA SER A 33 -24.82 -1.71 -9.62
C SER A 33 -23.74 -0.88 -8.93
N ASP A 34 -23.12 -1.41 -7.86
CA ASP A 34 -22.05 -0.74 -7.12
C ASP A 34 -20.68 -1.00 -7.72
N ILE A 35 -20.58 -1.90 -8.72
CA ILE A 35 -19.33 -2.39 -9.30
C ILE A 35 -19.27 -1.99 -10.77
N SER A 36 -18.14 -1.48 -11.22
CA SER A 36 -17.85 -1.15 -12.61
C SER A 36 -16.49 -1.71 -13.05
N ASP A 37 -16.34 -1.86 -14.36
CA ASP A 37 -15.06 -2.23 -14.97
C ASP A 37 -14.32 -0.97 -15.42
N LYS A 38 -13.02 -0.88 -15.11
CA LYS A 38 -12.13 0.13 -15.66
C LYS A 38 -11.64 -0.30 -17.06
N PRO A 39 -11.11 0.63 -17.88
CA PRO A 39 -10.60 0.32 -19.24
C PRO A 39 -9.50 -0.75 -19.27
N ASP A 40 -8.75 -0.92 -18.18
CA ASP A 40 -7.70 -1.92 -18.02
C ASP A 40 -8.21 -3.27 -17.48
N ASN A 41 -9.52 -3.48 -17.43
CA ASN A 41 -10.22 -4.64 -16.87
C ASN A 41 -10.03 -4.83 -15.34
N SER A 42 -9.51 -3.85 -14.64
CA SER A 42 -9.61 -3.83 -13.18
C SER A 42 -11.02 -3.43 -12.74
N LYS A 43 -11.35 -3.64 -11.47
CA LYS A 43 -12.64 -3.29 -10.91
C LYS A 43 -12.54 -2.01 -10.09
N VAL A 44 -13.62 -1.25 -10.09
CA VAL A 44 -13.86 -0.12 -9.19
C VAL A 44 -15.25 -0.26 -8.59
N THR A 45 -15.42 0.14 -7.35
CA THR A 45 -16.74 0.21 -6.73
C THR A 45 -17.12 1.66 -6.43
N LYS A 46 -18.40 1.92 -6.19
CA LYS A 46 -18.82 3.25 -5.74
C LYS A 46 -18.14 3.67 -4.44
N TYR A 47 -17.72 2.71 -3.63
CA TYR A 47 -17.06 2.97 -2.34
C TYR A 47 -15.60 3.40 -2.51
N ASP A 48 -14.89 2.88 -3.53
CA ASP A 48 -13.56 3.39 -3.91
C ASP A 48 -13.67 4.90 -4.20
N LEU A 49 -14.67 5.31 -4.99
CA LEU A 49 -14.89 6.72 -5.35
C LEU A 49 -15.26 7.59 -4.15
N ILE A 50 -16.16 7.11 -3.27
CA ILE A 50 -16.60 7.85 -2.08
C ILE A 50 -15.44 8.01 -1.10
N VAL A 51 -14.74 6.93 -0.78
CA VAL A 51 -13.60 6.95 0.15
C VAL A 51 -12.48 7.83 -0.38
N GLU A 52 -12.21 7.78 -1.68
CA GLU A 52 -11.22 8.65 -2.30
C GLU A 52 -11.58 10.13 -2.16
N GLN A 53 -12.83 10.52 -2.41
CA GLN A 53 -13.28 11.90 -2.26
C GLN A 53 -13.14 12.40 -0.83
N GLU A 54 -13.49 11.58 0.16
CA GLU A 54 -13.34 11.90 1.58
C GLU A 54 -11.86 12.07 1.96
N LEU A 55 -10.97 11.17 1.49
CA LEU A 55 -9.54 11.25 1.73
C LEU A 55 -8.93 12.52 1.09
N ILE A 56 -9.28 12.81 -0.16
CA ILE A 56 -8.80 14.01 -0.86
C ILE A 56 -9.25 15.27 -0.11
N ALA A 57 -10.52 15.34 0.30
CA ALA A 57 -11.04 16.51 1.04
C ALA A 57 -10.30 16.69 2.37
N PHE A 58 -10.13 15.62 3.14
CA PHE A 58 -9.42 15.63 4.42
C PHE A 58 -7.97 16.12 4.28
N PHE A 59 -7.22 15.55 3.33
CA PHE A 59 -5.81 15.93 3.15
C PHE A 59 -5.65 17.33 2.55
N LYS A 60 -6.57 17.79 1.70
CA LYS A 60 -6.59 19.18 1.24
C LYS A 60 -6.81 20.17 2.38
N ASP A 61 -7.73 19.87 3.32
CA ASP A 61 -7.93 20.68 4.52
C ASP A 61 -6.66 20.75 5.39
N LYS A 62 -5.86 19.69 5.38
CA LYS A 62 -4.54 19.66 6.02
C LYS A 62 -3.42 20.34 5.22
N GLY A 63 -3.72 20.94 4.06
CA GLY A 63 -2.77 21.71 3.24
C GLY A 63 -1.97 20.86 2.24
N PHE A 64 -2.37 19.64 1.94
CA PHE A 64 -1.80 18.83 0.86
C PHE A 64 -2.58 19.09 -0.43
N GLU A 65 -2.10 19.96 -1.28
CA GLU A 65 -2.84 20.41 -2.48
C GLU A 65 -2.65 19.50 -3.69
N ASN A 66 -1.43 18.97 -3.88
CA ASN A 66 -1.07 18.17 -5.04
C ASN A 66 -1.25 16.67 -4.74
N ILE A 67 -2.43 16.14 -5.07
CA ILE A 67 -2.83 14.76 -4.74
C ILE A 67 -3.06 13.99 -6.03
N ILE A 68 -2.45 12.80 -6.11
CA ILE A 68 -2.70 11.79 -7.14
C ILE A 68 -3.39 10.62 -6.47
N SER A 69 -4.52 10.22 -7.01
CA SER A 69 -5.28 9.11 -6.47
C SER A 69 -5.61 8.08 -7.56
N GLU A 70 -5.99 6.88 -7.15
CA GLU A 70 -6.22 5.78 -8.07
C GLU A 70 -7.38 6.05 -9.03
N GLU A 71 -8.47 6.64 -8.55
CA GLU A 71 -9.71 6.79 -9.32
C GLU A 71 -9.80 8.15 -10.02
N HIS A 72 -9.15 9.18 -9.48
CA HIS A 72 -9.08 10.52 -10.05
C HIS A 72 -7.62 10.90 -10.29
N SER A 73 -6.99 10.29 -11.30
CA SER A 73 -5.66 10.70 -11.72
C SER A 73 -5.74 12.10 -12.33
N SER A 74 -5.42 13.12 -11.54
CA SER A 74 -5.15 14.45 -12.08
C SER A 74 -3.80 14.45 -12.79
N ASP A 75 -3.68 15.21 -13.89
CA ASP A 75 -2.39 15.50 -14.48
C ASP A 75 -1.50 16.15 -13.41
N LEU A 76 -0.41 15.47 -13.07
CA LEU A 76 0.52 15.95 -12.05
C LEU A 76 1.10 17.30 -12.47
N VAL A 77 0.79 18.31 -11.70
CA VAL A 77 1.33 19.67 -11.91
C VAL A 77 2.75 19.83 -11.33
N ASN A 78 3.08 19.02 -10.29
CA ASN A 78 4.39 19.12 -9.64
C ASN A 78 4.85 17.76 -9.08
N TYR A 79 5.86 17.15 -9.72
CA TYR A 79 6.49 15.90 -9.27
C TYR A 79 7.48 16.09 -8.11
N GLU A 80 7.82 17.31 -7.72
CA GLU A 80 8.72 17.56 -6.60
C GLU A 80 8.04 17.32 -5.25
N LYS A 81 6.71 17.59 -5.20
CA LYS A 81 5.96 17.57 -3.95
C LYS A 81 4.51 17.14 -4.23
N PHE A 82 4.14 15.93 -3.80
CA PHE A 82 2.80 15.38 -4.02
C PHE A 82 2.44 14.31 -3.01
N MET A 83 1.16 14.03 -2.92
CA MET A 83 0.60 12.92 -2.15
C MET A 83 0.03 11.88 -3.09
N THR A 84 0.16 10.59 -2.73
CA THR A 84 -0.54 9.50 -3.40
C THR A 84 -1.60 8.92 -2.49
N ILE A 85 -2.74 8.52 -3.06
CA ILE A 85 -3.86 7.89 -2.34
C ILE A 85 -4.34 6.68 -3.13
N ASP A 86 -4.42 5.52 -2.45
CA ASP A 86 -5.21 4.38 -2.83
C ASP A 86 -6.33 4.20 -1.80
N PRO A 87 -7.60 4.43 -2.18
CA PRO A 87 -8.71 4.40 -1.24
C PRO A 87 -9.04 3.00 -0.73
N ILE A 88 -8.91 1.97 -1.59
CA ILE A 88 -9.18 0.57 -1.25
C ILE A 88 -8.24 -0.36 -2.02
N ASP A 89 -6.97 -0.46 -1.58
CA ASP A 89 -6.08 -1.49 -2.13
C ASP A 89 -6.64 -2.88 -1.83
N GLY A 90 -6.88 -3.62 -2.89
CA GLY A 90 -7.56 -4.89 -2.82
C GLY A 90 -9.05 -4.83 -3.16
N THR A 91 -9.49 -3.97 -4.10
CA THR A 91 -10.88 -3.86 -4.56
C THR A 91 -11.52 -5.21 -4.90
N ARG A 92 -10.75 -6.15 -5.51
CA ARG A 92 -11.26 -7.52 -5.76
C ARG A 92 -11.52 -8.30 -4.47
N ASN A 93 -10.72 -8.11 -3.44
CA ASN A 93 -10.97 -8.71 -2.12
C ASN A 93 -12.21 -8.11 -1.49
N PHE A 94 -12.33 -6.79 -1.56
CA PHE A 94 -13.50 -6.04 -1.09
C PHE A 94 -14.80 -6.56 -1.70
N ILE A 95 -14.85 -6.74 -3.03
CA ILE A 95 -16.00 -7.30 -3.76
C ILE A 95 -16.32 -8.73 -3.31
N ASN A 96 -15.28 -9.56 -3.07
CA ASN A 96 -15.46 -11.00 -2.78
C ASN A 96 -15.54 -11.33 -1.28
N GLY A 97 -15.65 -10.36 -0.39
CA GLY A 97 -15.75 -10.61 1.05
C GLY A 97 -14.47 -11.14 1.70
N ILE A 98 -13.31 -10.82 1.11
CA ILE A 98 -12.01 -11.23 1.65
C ILE A 98 -11.44 -10.07 2.47
N ASN A 99 -11.15 -10.31 3.75
CA ASN A 99 -10.68 -9.32 4.72
C ASN A 99 -9.20 -8.90 4.51
N LYS A 100 -8.77 -8.77 3.25
CA LYS A 100 -7.44 -8.30 2.86
C LYS A 100 -7.57 -7.04 2.02
N VAL A 101 -8.03 -5.98 2.66
CA VAL A 101 -8.23 -4.65 2.10
C VAL A 101 -7.57 -3.62 3.01
N VAL A 102 -6.95 -2.61 2.43
CA VAL A 102 -6.30 -1.52 3.18
C VAL A 102 -6.49 -0.19 2.46
N MET A 103 -6.35 0.90 3.18
CA MET A 103 -6.18 2.25 2.62
C MET A 103 -4.71 2.62 2.64
N MET A 104 -4.20 3.24 1.57
CA MET A 104 -2.80 3.60 1.45
C MET A 104 -2.63 5.06 1.08
N VAL A 105 -1.73 5.74 1.78
CA VAL A 105 -1.36 7.14 1.52
C VAL A 105 0.14 7.32 1.64
N SER A 106 0.74 8.12 0.76
CA SER A 106 2.12 8.58 0.90
C SER A 106 2.24 10.05 0.56
N TYR A 107 3.07 10.76 1.31
CA TYR A 107 3.48 12.11 0.98
C TYR A 107 4.95 12.13 0.58
N ILE A 108 5.21 12.66 -0.60
CA ILE A 108 6.50 12.62 -1.27
C ILE A 108 7.03 14.04 -1.47
N GLU A 109 8.29 14.28 -1.12
CA GLU A 109 9.04 15.47 -1.47
C GLU A 109 10.39 15.07 -2.08
N ASN A 110 10.75 15.67 -3.21
CA ASN A 110 12.04 15.42 -3.89
C ASN A 110 12.34 13.91 -4.05
N ARG A 111 11.35 13.13 -4.49
CA ARG A 111 11.40 11.67 -4.66
C ARG A 111 11.57 10.85 -3.38
N ASN A 112 11.56 11.49 -2.21
CA ASN A 112 11.61 10.80 -0.93
C ASN A 112 10.24 10.79 -0.27
N SER A 113 9.84 9.65 0.25
CA SER A 113 8.65 9.59 1.11
C SER A 113 8.97 10.28 2.43
N ILE A 114 8.20 11.31 2.76
CA ILE A 114 8.26 12.01 4.04
C ILE A 114 7.52 11.20 5.09
N PHE A 115 6.33 10.69 4.69
CA PHE A 115 5.60 9.67 5.44
C PHE A 115 4.80 8.79 4.49
N SER A 116 4.49 7.60 4.94
CA SER A 116 3.51 6.71 4.32
C SER A 116 2.63 6.08 5.37
N ILE A 117 1.40 5.78 5.00
CA ILE A 117 0.39 5.19 5.88
C ILE A 117 -0.23 4.00 5.16
N ILE A 118 -0.36 2.88 5.86
CA ILE A 118 -1.19 1.74 5.50
C ILE A 118 -2.15 1.51 6.66
N TYR A 119 -3.42 1.62 6.41
CA TYR A 119 -4.44 1.37 7.41
C TYR A 119 -5.25 0.14 7.06
N ASN A 120 -5.35 -0.80 8.01
CA ASN A 120 -6.17 -1.99 7.90
C ASN A 120 -7.50 -1.76 8.64
N PRO A 121 -8.62 -1.55 7.91
CA PRO A 121 -9.91 -1.28 8.52
C PRO A 121 -10.47 -2.47 9.32
N VAL A 122 -10.12 -3.70 8.95
CA VAL A 122 -10.71 -4.91 9.55
C VAL A 122 -10.30 -5.09 11.01
N ASN A 123 -9.07 -4.72 11.35
CA ASN A 123 -8.58 -4.84 12.72
C ASN A 123 -8.23 -3.47 13.36
N ASP A 124 -8.62 -2.36 12.71
CA ASP A 124 -8.39 -0.99 13.18
C ASP A 124 -6.90 -0.73 13.49
N THR A 125 -6.03 -1.12 12.57
CA THR A 125 -4.59 -0.98 12.76
C THR A 125 -4.00 -0.02 11.75
N ILE A 126 -3.28 1.00 12.23
CA ILE A 126 -2.53 1.93 11.41
C ILE A 126 -1.04 1.62 11.49
N TYR A 127 -0.42 1.51 10.31
CA TYR A 127 1.04 1.46 10.14
C TYR A 127 1.46 2.75 9.46
N HIS A 128 2.48 3.41 9.98
CA HIS A 128 3.01 4.59 9.32
C HIS A 128 4.53 4.66 9.40
N THR A 129 5.11 5.35 8.44
CA THR A 129 6.55 5.66 8.39
C THR A 129 6.73 7.16 8.56
N VAL A 130 7.70 7.54 9.37
CA VAL A 130 8.19 8.92 9.49
C VAL A 130 9.61 8.89 10.05
N ASN A 131 10.49 9.80 9.60
CA ASN A 131 11.88 9.91 10.07
C ASN A 131 12.64 8.57 10.04
N SER A 132 12.47 7.78 8.97
CA SER A 132 13.09 6.46 8.81
C SER A 132 12.72 5.43 9.88
N ASN A 133 11.60 5.59 10.53
CA ASN A 133 11.04 4.64 11.50
C ASN A 133 9.69 4.13 11.00
N ILE A 134 9.30 2.93 11.47
CA ILE A 134 7.98 2.34 11.27
C ILE A 134 7.27 2.32 12.62
N TYR A 135 6.01 2.70 12.60
CA TYR A 135 5.12 2.67 13.77
C TYR A 135 3.91 1.81 13.48
N LYS A 136 3.45 1.06 14.48
CA LYS A 136 2.18 0.33 14.50
C LYS A 136 1.36 0.87 15.66
N ASN A 137 0.18 1.42 15.37
CA ASN A 137 -0.69 2.05 16.38
C ASN A 137 0.09 3.04 17.28
N PHE A 138 0.96 3.86 16.66
CA PHE A 138 1.81 4.88 17.30
C PHE A 138 2.97 4.34 18.15
N GLU A 139 3.15 3.03 18.24
CA GLU A 139 4.29 2.41 18.90
C GLU A 139 5.40 2.11 17.88
N LEU A 140 6.65 2.44 18.22
CA LEU A 140 7.81 2.15 17.37
C LEU A 140 7.95 0.65 17.17
N LEU A 141 8.00 0.24 15.92
CA LEU A 141 8.10 -1.16 15.56
C LEU A 141 9.57 -1.55 15.33
N ASN A 142 9.99 -2.66 15.95
CA ASN A 142 11.28 -3.25 15.67
C ASN A 142 11.22 -4.17 14.45
N PRO A 143 12.08 -3.99 13.44
CA PRO A 143 12.07 -4.81 12.24
C PRO A 143 12.25 -6.31 12.54
N PHE A 144 11.50 -7.13 11.83
CA PHE A 144 11.62 -8.58 11.89
C PHE A 144 12.91 -9.03 11.19
N LYS A 145 13.55 -10.07 11.72
CA LYS A 145 14.64 -10.79 11.02
C LYS A 145 14.10 -12.08 10.46
N PHE A 146 14.33 -12.30 9.19
CA PHE A 146 13.88 -13.51 8.49
C PHE A 146 15.03 -14.50 8.40
N ASP A 147 14.72 -15.78 8.54
CA ASP A 147 15.66 -16.91 8.40
C ASP A 147 15.32 -17.79 7.18
N GLN A 148 14.23 -17.48 6.49
CA GLN A 148 13.78 -18.18 5.28
C GLN A 148 12.95 -17.28 4.36
N HIS A 149 12.90 -17.63 3.08
CA HIS A 149 12.07 -16.94 2.11
C HIS A 149 10.60 -17.39 2.25
N ILE A 150 9.71 -16.44 2.54
CA ILE A 150 8.26 -16.67 2.69
C ILE A 150 7.53 -15.70 1.78
N GLY A 151 6.70 -16.21 0.86
CA GLY A 151 5.91 -15.33 -0.02
C GLY A 151 5.20 -16.10 -1.14
N TYR A 152 4.54 -15.37 -2.04
CA TYR A 152 3.84 -15.98 -3.16
C TYR A 152 4.82 -16.36 -4.29
N LEU A 153 4.95 -17.67 -4.55
CA LEU A 153 5.79 -18.22 -5.61
C LEU A 153 5.06 -18.26 -6.97
N GLY A 154 4.74 -17.11 -7.52
CA GLY A 154 4.38 -16.99 -8.93
C GLY A 154 5.60 -17.24 -9.84
N ASP A 155 5.40 -17.41 -11.15
CA ASP A 155 6.46 -17.79 -12.10
C ASP A 155 7.68 -16.87 -12.05
N HIS A 156 7.48 -15.57 -11.85
CA HIS A 156 8.56 -14.61 -11.75
C HIS A 156 9.42 -14.83 -10.49
N ALA A 157 8.79 -15.02 -9.33
CA ALA A 157 9.49 -15.32 -8.09
C ALA A 157 10.19 -16.68 -8.15
N LYS A 158 9.57 -17.70 -8.74
CA LYS A 158 10.20 -19.01 -8.98
C LYS A 158 11.47 -18.89 -9.81
N ASN A 159 11.44 -18.09 -10.87
CA ASN A 159 12.62 -17.86 -11.71
C ASN A 159 13.73 -17.12 -10.98
N PHE A 160 13.39 -16.12 -10.18
CA PHE A 160 14.35 -15.35 -9.40
C PHE A 160 15.00 -16.18 -8.29
N PHE A 161 14.20 -16.91 -7.52
CA PHE A 161 14.66 -17.75 -6.41
C PHE A 161 15.01 -19.18 -6.83
N ARG A 162 15.29 -19.45 -8.11
CA ARG A 162 15.50 -20.80 -8.66
C ARG A 162 16.37 -21.71 -7.82
N ASN A 163 17.46 -21.18 -7.27
CA ASN A 163 18.42 -21.94 -6.46
C ASN A 163 18.02 -22.05 -4.99
N LEU A 164 16.97 -21.36 -4.55
CA LEU A 164 16.52 -21.26 -3.16
C LEU A 164 15.10 -21.82 -2.93
N ILE A 165 14.46 -22.34 -3.98
CA ILE A 165 13.05 -22.80 -3.94
C ILE A 165 12.83 -23.84 -2.84
N SER A 166 13.79 -24.75 -2.60
CA SER A 166 13.70 -25.77 -1.57
C SER A 166 13.54 -25.23 -0.14
N ASN A 167 14.01 -23.99 0.08
CA ASN A 167 13.96 -23.31 1.37
C ASN A 167 12.94 -22.16 1.37
N THR A 168 12.02 -22.15 0.39
CA THR A 168 11.04 -21.06 0.25
C THR A 168 9.64 -21.60 0.59
N ILE A 169 8.97 -20.93 1.51
CA ILE A 169 7.57 -21.21 1.86
C ILE A 169 6.66 -20.46 0.90
N ASP A 170 5.82 -21.19 0.15
CA ASP A 170 4.83 -20.61 -0.74
C ASP A 170 3.58 -20.18 0.03
N LYS A 171 3.27 -18.89 -0.03
CA LYS A 171 2.02 -18.32 0.52
C LYS A 171 1.02 -18.04 -0.59
N LYS A 172 -0.25 -18.05 -0.26
CA LYS A 172 -1.29 -17.60 -1.19
C LYS A 172 -1.12 -16.11 -1.52
N ARG A 173 -1.44 -15.76 -2.76
CA ARG A 173 -1.46 -14.35 -3.21
C ARG A 173 -2.50 -13.55 -2.41
N SER A 174 -2.11 -12.44 -1.84
CA SER A 174 -3.03 -11.56 -1.09
C SER A 174 -3.99 -10.80 -2.02
N ARG A 175 -3.53 -10.39 -3.20
CA ARG A 175 -4.20 -9.49 -4.15
C ARG A 175 -4.40 -8.07 -3.60
N SER A 176 -3.55 -7.65 -2.69
CA SER A 176 -3.46 -6.32 -2.10
C SER A 176 -1.98 -6.08 -1.80
N ILE A 177 -1.41 -5.02 -2.34
CA ILE A 177 0.00 -4.69 -2.16
C ILE A 177 0.26 -4.23 -0.73
N GLY A 178 -0.60 -3.37 -0.22
CA GLY A 178 -0.47 -2.89 1.15
C GLY A 178 -0.66 -4.01 2.17
N TYR A 179 -1.51 -5.00 1.89
CA TYR A 179 -1.65 -6.17 2.76
C TYR A 179 -0.41 -7.07 2.73
N ASP A 180 0.25 -7.22 1.56
CA ASP A 180 1.54 -7.91 1.48
C ASP A 180 2.62 -7.19 2.31
N VAL A 181 2.61 -5.84 2.32
CA VAL A 181 3.52 -5.04 3.17
C VAL A 181 3.21 -5.25 4.65
N ILE A 182 1.94 -5.30 5.05
CA ILE A 182 1.55 -5.64 6.43
C ILE A 182 2.08 -7.02 6.82
N GLU A 183 1.90 -8.05 5.98
CA GLU A 183 2.43 -9.39 6.23
C GLU A 183 3.98 -9.39 6.37
N ILE A 184 4.69 -8.50 5.66
CA ILE A 184 6.13 -8.29 5.82
C ILE A 184 6.45 -7.66 7.18
N ILE A 185 5.74 -6.61 7.54
CA ILE A 185 5.93 -5.89 8.82
C ILE A 185 5.68 -6.83 10.01
N GLU A 186 4.68 -7.70 9.89
CA GLU A 186 4.34 -8.68 10.94
C GLU A 186 5.21 -9.96 10.92
N GLY A 187 6.20 -10.04 10.01
CA GLY A 187 7.11 -11.18 9.92
C GLY A 187 6.53 -12.41 9.23
N GLU A 188 5.38 -12.28 8.60
CA GLU A 188 4.69 -13.38 7.94
C GLU A 188 5.10 -13.59 6.48
N ARG A 189 5.83 -12.62 5.90
CA ARG A 189 6.29 -12.64 4.52
C ARG A 189 7.67 -11.98 4.42
N SER A 190 8.61 -12.61 3.75
CA SER A 190 9.97 -12.07 3.56
C SER A 190 10.26 -11.61 2.14
N PHE A 191 9.33 -11.81 1.20
CA PHE A 191 9.41 -11.24 -0.14
C PHE A 191 8.02 -10.98 -0.73
N MET A 192 7.96 -10.04 -1.65
CA MET A 192 6.76 -9.75 -2.44
C MET A 192 7.15 -9.38 -3.88
N THR A 193 6.19 -9.53 -4.79
CA THR A 193 6.35 -9.13 -6.19
C THR A 193 5.30 -8.11 -6.55
N ILE A 194 5.75 -6.94 -7.03
CA ILE A 194 4.89 -5.88 -7.54
C ILE A 194 4.97 -5.90 -9.07
N TYR A 195 3.83 -5.80 -9.75
CA TYR A 195 3.75 -5.80 -11.21
C TYR A 195 2.84 -4.71 -11.75
N GLY A 196 3.36 -3.92 -12.67
CA GLY A 196 2.60 -2.87 -13.35
C GLY A 196 1.99 -1.87 -12.38
N SER A 197 2.67 -1.63 -11.27
CA SER A 197 2.11 -0.89 -10.16
C SER A 197 2.00 0.56 -10.47
N LYS A 198 0.92 1.10 -10.04
CA LYS A 198 0.67 2.52 -10.03
C LYS A 198 1.45 3.17 -8.88
N ILE A 199 1.67 4.47 -8.97
CA ILE A 199 2.47 5.20 -7.98
C ILE A 199 1.81 5.20 -6.59
N TRP A 200 0.48 5.12 -6.51
CA TRP A 200 -0.27 5.04 -5.24
C TRP A 200 -0.11 3.70 -4.52
N ASP A 201 0.23 2.61 -5.22
CA ASP A 201 0.61 1.33 -4.64
C ASP A 201 2.09 1.33 -4.24
N LEU A 202 2.93 1.85 -5.14
CA LEU A 202 4.38 1.68 -5.08
C LEU A 202 5.02 2.53 -3.99
N PHE A 203 4.68 3.84 -3.89
CA PHE A 203 5.31 4.73 -2.92
C PHE A 203 5.07 4.30 -1.47
N PRO A 204 3.83 3.97 -1.04
CA PRO A 204 3.64 3.43 0.30
C PRO A 204 4.45 2.16 0.54
N ALA A 205 4.37 1.18 -0.36
CA ALA A 205 5.12 -0.08 -0.21
C ALA A 205 6.63 0.16 -0.09
N MET A 206 7.22 0.93 -1.00
CA MET A 206 8.66 1.23 -1.00
C MET A 206 9.13 1.95 0.26
N SER A 207 8.29 2.83 0.83
CA SER A 207 8.62 3.55 2.06
C SER A 207 8.92 2.60 3.21
N PHE A 208 8.06 1.60 3.43
CA PHE A 208 8.26 0.56 4.43
C PHE A 208 9.44 -0.35 4.10
N LEU A 209 9.50 -0.86 2.86
CA LEU A 209 10.52 -1.82 2.44
C LEU A 209 11.94 -1.25 2.46
N LYS A 210 12.10 0.05 2.17
CA LYS A 210 13.40 0.75 2.32
C LYS A 210 13.87 0.78 3.79
N ILE A 211 12.98 1.11 4.72
CA ILE A 211 13.31 1.15 6.15
C ILE A 211 13.64 -0.26 6.67
N LEU A 212 12.96 -1.29 6.16
CA LEU A 212 13.23 -2.69 6.48
C LEU A 212 14.47 -3.26 5.78
N ASN A 213 15.21 -2.44 5.02
CA ASN A 213 16.41 -2.83 4.26
C ASN A 213 16.17 -3.96 3.25
N PHE A 214 14.99 -4.03 2.67
CA PHE A 214 14.69 -4.98 1.61
C PHE A 214 15.53 -4.70 0.37
N LYS A 215 16.00 -5.75 -0.28
CA LYS A 215 16.67 -5.69 -1.56
C LYS A 215 15.66 -5.80 -2.70
N THR A 216 16.08 -5.48 -3.90
CA THR A 216 15.29 -5.66 -5.10
C THR A 216 16.08 -6.39 -6.18
N ASN A 217 15.37 -6.97 -7.16
CA ASN A 217 15.96 -7.55 -8.36
C ASN A 217 16.49 -6.47 -9.33
N LEU A 218 16.30 -5.20 -9.05
CA LEU A 218 16.84 -4.09 -9.82
C LEU A 218 18.12 -3.57 -9.15
N SER A 219 19.01 -2.99 -9.94
CA SER A 219 20.35 -2.58 -9.49
C SER A 219 20.34 -1.47 -8.42
N ASN A 220 19.26 -0.70 -8.33
CA ASN A 220 19.01 0.30 -7.29
C ASN A 220 17.51 0.52 -7.09
N MET A 221 17.13 1.22 -6.02
CA MET A 221 15.72 1.59 -5.78
C MET A 221 15.32 2.94 -6.42
N ASP A 222 16.18 3.52 -7.24
CA ASP A 222 15.88 4.74 -7.99
C ASP A 222 15.23 4.39 -9.32
N PHE A 223 13.92 4.13 -9.28
CA PHE A 223 13.13 3.83 -10.48
C PHE A 223 12.61 5.11 -11.11
N ASP A 224 12.43 5.08 -12.42
CA ASP A 224 11.53 6.00 -13.09
C ASP A 224 10.08 5.51 -12.84
N TYR A 225 9.43 6.08 -11.84
CA TYR A 225 8.07 5.73 -11.39
C TYR A 225 7.01 5.89 -12.49
N THR A 226 7.31 6.60 -13.56
CA THR A 226 6.39 6.87 -14.67
C THR A 226 6.40 5.76 -15.73
N LYS A 227 7.36 4.82 -15.67
CA LYS A 227 7.61 3.81 -16.71
C LYS A 227 7.67 2.37 -16.18
N LEU A 228 7.03 2.07 -15.05
CA LEU A 228 7.10 0.75 -14.44
C LEU A 228 6.21 -0.27 -15.17
N GLU A 229 6.71 -0.78 -16.30
CA GLU A 229 6.19 -1.98 -16.95
C GLU A 229 6.84 -3.28 -16.42
N GLN A 230 7.79 -3.18 -15.49
CA GLN A 230 8.59 -4.30 -15.02
C GLN A 230 8.06 -4.89 -13.71
N LYS A 231 8.22 -6.20 -13.55
CA LYS A 231 8.01 -6.88 -12.28
C LYS A 231 9.18 -6.61 -11.35
N ILE A 232 8.89 -6.09 -10.16
CA ILE A 232 9.88 -5.86 -9.12
C ILE A 232 9.67 -6.91 -8.03
N ILE A 233 10.75 -7.57 -7.63
CA ILE A 233 10.78 -8.42 -6.44
C ILE A 233 11.47 -7.63 -5.34
N PHE A 234 10.82 -7.51 -4.21
CA PHE A 234 11.40 -7.03 -2.96
C PHE A 234 11.59 -8.23 -2.03
N TYR A 235 12.77 -8.37 -1.43
CA TYR A 235 13.10 -9.50 -0.58
C TYR A 235 14.03 -9.12 0.57
N ALA A 236 13.86 -9.80 1.72
CA ALA A 236 14.81 -9.72 2.82
C ALA A 236 16.08 -10.50 2.48
N GLU A 237 17.23 -9.99 2.89
CA GLU A 237 18.46 -10.79 2.97
C GLU A 237 18.35 -11.77 4.15
N ILE A 238 18.66 -13.04 3.90
CA ILE A 238 18.59 -14.13 4.88
C ILE A 238 19.99 -14.66 5.12
#